data_506d925f8a8c873c8f85b9af4fc9ab51
#
_entry.id   506d925f8a8c873c8f85b9af4fc9ab51
#
_cell.length_a   1.000
_cell.length_b   1.000
_cell.length_c   1.000
_cell.angle_alpha   90.00
_cell.angle_beta   90.00
_cell.angle_gamma   90.00
#
_symmetry.space_group_name_H-M   'P 1'
#
loop_
_entity.id
_entity.type
_entity.pdbx_description
1 polymer ?
#
loop_
_entity_poly.entity_id
_entity_poly.type
_entity_poly.pdbx_seq_one_letter_code
_entity_poly.pdbx_strand_id
1 'polypeptide(L)'
;MKNQKFIFKLVLLFLVICNVKSVLSQEEGLLNKTKSQIKLTETKQLYLQGNIKTALLNYKEMIALNPSNSKAHFGISKCYYRLHDYNKSKYHAEIAEKNNPKVDEDLYYLMGEIYFRLKELKKSKTSYEKFVSEIKSKQKIKDYSIDLKLSQLAFAEEELKETNDEIIILNMGPVLNSKGSDFAPSLSNNGKYLMFTSRRADTKGGNVDQYFDHQYFSDIYLSKWDSIGKKWLNPSNKLGKINTDFHDASLSFKADNSIIIYRNIPYSTRSGDIYEAAYTKSGSWSTPKPILNKDKKISNKINSSYFESSASITEDESYIYFVSERPTGLGKTDIYYVKKTNKNYSEPIHLGNEINTTGDEKCVFIHPSGNLLFFTSNGRKQSVGSYDIYYCTGGHENWSSPVNIGNPINTTMEEKTICISKDGNTAYVGGYYDFDNMGDADLYQIDISSLQLISK
;
A
#
# COMPACT_ATOMS: atom_id res chain seq x y z
N MET A 1 61.25 -2.58 59.23
CA MET A 1 60.39 -3.73 58.90
C MET A 1 58.89 -3.49 59.10
N LYS A 2 58.40 -2.78 60.11
CA LYS A 2 56.92 -2.54 60.27
C LYS A 2 56.29 -1.68 59.16
N ASN A 3 56.98 -0.63 58.69
CA ASN A 3 56.45 0.25 57.62
C ASN A 3 56.38 -0.43 56.26
N GLN A 4 57.28 -1.34 55.90
CA GLN A 4 57.22 -2.05 54.64
C GLN A 4 56.04 -3.03 54.54
N LYS A 5 55.69 -3.70 55.66
CA LYS A 5 54.53 -4.58 55.74
C LYS A 5 53.19 -3.80 55.61
N PHE A 6 53.16 -2.55 56.12
CA PHE A 6 52.01 -1.69 56.05
C PHE A 6 51.76 -1.20 54.60
N ILE A 7 52.84 -0.75 53.95
CA ILE A 7 52.78 -0.30 52.51
C ILE A 7 52.36 -1.49 51.62
N PHE A 8 52.92 -2.67 51.85
CA PHE A 8 52.54 -3.87 51.07
C PHE A 8 51.05 -4.25 51.24
N LYS A 9 50.50 -4.13 52.46
CA LYS A 9 49.05 -4.34 52.69
C LYS A 9 48.19 -3.28 52.01
N LEU A 10 48.61 -2.04 51.96
CA LEU A 10 47.89 -0.96 51.28
C LEU A 10 47.87 -1.14 49.74
N VAL A 11 49.01 -1.54 49.16
CA VAL A 11 49.11 -1.85 47.73
C VAL A 11 48.24 -3.08 47.36
N LEU A 12 48.25 -4.14 48.21
CA LEU A 12 47.42 -5.32 48.01
C LEU A 12 45.93 -4.97 48.09
N LEU A 13 45.52 -4.14 49.04
CA LEU A 13 44.13 -3.67 49.17
C LEU A 13 43.72 -2.82 47.99
N PHE A 14 44.61 -1.93 47.47
CA PHE A 14 44.36 -1.15 46.30
C PHE A 14 44.20 -1.98 45.03
N LEU A 15 45.01 -3.04 44.84
CA LEU A 15 44.91 -3.98 43.74
C LEU A 15 43.61 -4.79 43.83
N VAL A 16 43.17 -5.20 45.02
CA VAL A 16 41.89 -5.91 45.21
C VAL A 16 40.71 -4.98 44.87
N ILE A 17 40.75 -3.74 45.36
CA ILE A 17 39.69 -2.73 45.03
C ILE A 17 39.62 -2.46 43.52
N CYS A 18 40.77 -2.29 42.84
CA CYS A 18 40.83 -2.13 41.39
C CYS A 18 40.28 -3.33 40.63
N ASN A 19 40.59 -4.55 41.03
CA ASN A 19 40.05 -5.80 40.44
C ASN A 19 38.56 -5.91 40.68
N VAL A 20 38.06 -5.64 41.88
CA VAL A 20 36.60 -5.65 42.17
C VAL A 20 35.86 -4.60 41.34
N LYS A 21 36.37 -3.38 41.20
CA LYS A 21 35.78 -2.35 40.33
C LYS A 21 35.77 -2.77 38.88
N SER A 22 36.83 -3.41 38.39
CA SER A 22 36.86 -3.91 36.98
C SER A 22 35.88 -5.01 36.74
N VAL A 23 35.71 -5.96 37.67
CA VAL A 23 34.72 -7.03 37.58
C VAL A 23 33.27 -6.48 37.59
N LEU A 24 32.98 -5.56 38.54
CA LEU A 24 31.67 -4.92 38.63
C LEU A 24 31.33 -4.13 37.36
N SER A 25 32.32 -3.41 36.77
CA SER A 25 32.12 -2.67 35.54
C SER A 25 31.91 -3.60 34.32
N GLN A 26 32.54 -4.78 34.31
CA GLN A 26 32.32 -5.81 33.29
C GLN A 26 30.92 -6.42 33.40
N GLU A 27 30.46 -6.70 34.62
CA GLU A 27 29.09 -7.22 34.86
C GLU A 27 28.02 -6.20 34.50
N GLU A 28 28.19 -4.92 34.86
CA GLU A 28 27.30 -3.83 34.42
C GLU A 28 27.30 -3.67 32.91
N GLY A 29 28.47 -3.74 32.28
CA GLY A 29 28.61 -3.69 30.83
C GLY A 29 27.87 -4.84 30.12
N LEU A 30 28.01 -6.06 30.67
CA LEU A 30 27.32 -7.25 30.14
C LEU A 30 25.79 -7.14 30.32
N LEU A 31 25.33 -6.70 31.51
CA LEU A 31 23.92 -6.49 31.81
C LEU A 31 23.29 -5.44 30.88
N ASN A 32 23.98 -4.30 30.65
CA ASN A 32 23.51 -3.26 29.76
C ASN A 32 23.46 -3.70 28.29
N LYS A 33 24.45 -4.52 27.86
CA LYS A 33 24.46 -5.11 26.52
C LYS A 33 23.30 -6.09 26.35
N THR A 34 22.98 -6.89 27.33
CA THR A 34 21.85 -7.83 27.32
C THR A 34 20.51 -7.08 27.27
N LYS A 35 20.31 -6.05 28.10
CA LYS A 35 19.12 -5.19 28.08
C LYS A 35 18.93 -4.51 26.71
N SER A 36 20.01 -3.99 26.13
CA SER A 36 19.98 -3.36 24.80
C SER A 36 19.58 -4.37 23.71
N GLN A 37 20.06 -5.62 23.79
CA GLN A 37 19.72 -6.67 22.83
C GLN A 37 18.25 -7.10 22.97
N ILE A 38 17.73 -7.24 24.19
CA ILE A 38 16.31 -7.53 24.45
C ILE A 38 15.45 -6.42 23.86
N LYS A 39 15.74 -5.15 24.18
CA LYS A 39 14.99 -4.01 23.63
C LYS A 39 15.02 -3.95 22.12
N LEU A 40 16.15 -4.28 21.47
CA LEU A 40 16.25 -4.36 20.01
C LEU A 40 15.32 -5.45 19.44
N THR A 41 15.26 -6.62 20.07
CA THR A 41 14.41 -7.74 19.64
C THR A 41 12.92 -7.39 19.77
N GLU A 42 12.53 -6.83 20.92
CA GLU A 42 11.14 -6.36 21.15
C GLU A 42 10.74 -5.29 20.13
N THR A 43 11.65 -4.35 19.85
CA THR A 43 11.40 -3.27 18.87
C THR A 43 11.26 -3.82 17.43
N LYS A 44 12.07 -4.82 17.07
CA LYS A 44 11.89 -5.53 15.78
C LYS A 44 10.53 -6.21 15.71
N GLN A 45 10.08 -6.81 16.80
CA GLN A 45 8.77 -7.45 16.87
C GLN A 45 7.63 -6.44 16.68
N LEU A 46 7.70 -5.28 17.34
CA LEU A 46 6.74 -4.18 17.14
C LEU A 46 6.67 -3.73 15.67
N TYR A 47 7.83 -3.60 15.03
CA TYR A 47 7.89 -3.28 13.59
C TYR A 47 7.20 -4.36 12.73
N LEU A 48 7.45 -5.64 12.99
CA LEU A 48 6.85 -6.76 12.27
C LEU A 48 5.33 -6.86 12.49
N GLN A 49 4.86 -6.45 13.67
CA GLN A 49 3.44 -6.36 14.02
C GLN A 49 2.75 -5.09 13.44
N GLY A 50 3.44 -4.29 12.63
CA GLY A 50 2.88 -3.07 12.06
C GLY A 50 2.85 -1.86 13.01
N ASN A 51 3.28 -1.99 14.26
CA ASN A 51 3.34 -0.87 15.21
C ASN A 51 4.55 0.02 14.95
N ILE A 52 4.55 0.65 13.76
CA ILE A 52 5.70 1.39 13.21
C ILE A 52 6.06 2.60 14.07
N LYS A 53 5.04 3.31 14.57
CA LYS A 53 5.27 4.54 15.38
C LYS A 53 5.97 4.22 16.70
N THR A 54 5.54 3.17 17.41
CA THR A 54 6.18 2.73 18.66
C THR A 54 7.59 2.17 18.39
N ALA A 55 7.74 1.36 17.33
CA ALA A 55 9.06 0.87 16.94
C ALA A 55 10.05 2.02 16.64
N LEU A 56 9.60 3.05 15.92
CA LEU A 56 10.39 4.23 15.61
C LEU A 56 10.84 4.98 16.88
N LEU A 57 9.95 5.17 17.85
CA LEU A 57 10.28 5.79 19.13
C LEU A 57 11.35 4.98 19.88
N ASN A 58 11.18 3.68 20.00
CA ASN A 58 12.14 2.80 20.67
C ASN A 58 13.53 2.82 19.99
N TYR A 59 13.59 2.79 18.66
CA TYR A 59 14.86 2.91 17.94
C TYR A 59 15.50 4.28 18.15
N LYS A 60 14.73 5.38 18.20
CA LYS A 60 15.25 6.73 18.53
C LYS A 60 15.85 6.80 19.92
N GLU A 61 15.24 6.17 20.91
CA GLU A 61 15.83 6.07 22.25
C GLU A 61 17.16 5.31 22.24
N MET A 62 17.28 4.26 21.39
CA MET A 62 18.56 3.53 21.28
C MET A 62 19.67 4.38 20.68
N ILE A 63 19.40 5.21 19.67
CA ILE A 63 20.42 6.12 19.12
C ILE A 63 20.70 7.30 20.03
N ALA A 64 19.77 7.73 20.86
CA ALA A 64 20.04 8.75 21.90
C ALA A 64 21.07 8.25 22.93
N LEU A 65 21.04 6.95 23.26
CA LEU A 65 22.01 6.31 24.16
C LEU A 65 23.32 5.94 23.44
N ASN A 66 23.26 5.57 22.19
CA ASN A 66 24.42 5.21 21.36
C ASN A 66 24.22 5.72 19.93
N PRO A 67 24.71 6.93 19.58
CA PRO A 67 24.55 7.53 18.27
C PRO A 67 25.18 6.73 17.10
N SER A 68 26.08 5.80 17.35
CA SER A 68 26.69 4.95 16.33
C SER A 68 26.00 3.58 16.18
N ASN A 69 24.86 3.35 16.83
CA ASN A 69 24.15 2.07 16.77
C ASN A 69 23.55 1.84 15.37
N SER A 70 24.31 1.17 14.50
CA SER A 70 23.92 0.87 13.12
C SER A 70 22.62 0.07 13.02
N LYS A 71 22.35 -0.88 13.94
CA LYS A 71 21.11 -1.65 13.94
C LYS A 71 19.89 -0.78 14.23
N ALA A 72 20.02 0.18 15.12
CA ALA A 72 18.95 1.12 15.42
C ALA A 72 18.72 2.09 14.25
N HIS A 73 19.79 2.62 13.63
CA HIS A 73 19.67 3.44 12.43
C HIS A 73 19.00 2.69 11.27
N PHE A 74 19.38 1.44 11.02
CA PHE A 74 18.71 0.62 10.01
C PHE A 74 17.21 0.40 10.35
N GLY A 75 16.89 0.14 11.64
CA GLY A 75 15.50 0.04 12.10
C GLY A 75 14.70 1.32 11.89
N ILE A 76 15.30 2.51 12.20
CA ILE A 76 14.68 3.82 11.96
C ILE A 76 14.44 4.03 10.46
N SER A 77 15.43 3.69 9.62
CA SER A 77 15.29 3.79 8.16
C SER A 77 14.10 2.99 7.67
N LYS A 78 13.94 1.73 8.10
CA LYS A 78 12.78 0.90 7.76
C LYS A 78 11.46 1.51 8.23
N CYS A 79 11.43 2.07 9.43
CA CYS A 79 10.24 2.75 9.94
C CYS A 79 9.86 3.96 9.08
N TYR A 80 10.82 4.82 8.75
CA TYR A 80 10.56 5.98 7.89
C TYR A 80 10.18 5.59 6.47
N TYR A 81 10.76 4.51 5.92
CA TYR A 81 10.34 3.97 4.62
C TYR A 81 8.84 3.58 4.62
N ARG A 82 8.40 2.88 5.67
CA ARG A 82 6.97 2.51 5.84
C ARG A 82 6.04 3.71 6.08
N LEU A 83 6.59 4.82 6.57
CA LEU A 83 5.87 6.08 6.79
C LEU A 83 6.02 7.06 5.62
N HIS A 84 6.53 6.60 4.47
CA HIS A 84 6.78 7.39 3.25
C HIS A 84 7.70 8.61 3.42
N ASP A 85 8.43 8.73 4.55
CA ASP A 85 9.45 9.76 4.73
C ASP A 85 10.80 9.27 4.19
N TYR A 86 10.90 9.22 2.87
CA TYR A 86 12.06 8.63 2.18
C TYR A 86 13.35 9.42 2.42
N ASN A 87 13.27 10.73 2.65
CA ASN A 87 14.45 11.53 2.98
C ASN A 87 15.05 11.18 4.34
N LYS A 88 14.22 11.01 5.39
CA LYS A 88 14.71 10.53 6.68
C LYS A 88 15.11 9.07 6.63
N SER A 89 14.41 8.26 5.86
CA SER A 89 14.79 6.86 5.61
C SER A 89 16.21 6.78 5.03
N LYS A 90 16.49 7.55 3.97
CA LYS A 90 17.82 7.68 3.36
C LYS A 90 18.88 8.08 4.35
N TYR A 91 18.66 9.17 5.10
CA TYR A 91 19.61 9.67 6.09
C TYR A 91 20.04 8.59 7.08
N HIS A 92 19.07 7.83 7.61
CA HIS A 92 19.36 6.78 8.57
C HIS A 92 19.97 5.52 7.94
N ALA A 93 19.61 5.18 6.69
CA ALA A 93 20.24 4.08 5.96
C ALA A 93 21.72 4.35 5.69
N GLU A 94 22.08 5.56 5.23
CA GLU A 94 23.45 5.98 4.96
C GLU A 94 24.31 5.98 6.24
N ILE A 95 23.75 6.38 7.40
CA ILE A 95 24.45 6.26 8.69
C ILE A 95 24.64 4.79 9.08
N ALA A 96 23.64 3.94 8.88
CA ALA A 96 23.74 2.52 9.16
C ALA A 96 24.85 1.87 8.33
N GLU A 97 24.89 2.17 7.02
CA GLU A 97 25.93 1.70 6.09
C GLU A 97 27.32 2.18 6.51
N LYS A 98 27.48 3.48 6.79
CA LYS A 98 28.75 4.08 7.22
C LYS A 98 29.30 3.42 8.48
N ASN A 99 28.44 3.16 9.47
CA ASN A 99 28.86 2.60 10.75
C ASN A 99 29.10 1.07 10.67
N ASN A 100 28.30 0.37 9.87
CA ASN A 100 28.46 -1.07 9.63
C ASN A 100 27.77 -1.47 8.33
N PRO A 101 28.48 -1.58 7.20
CA PRO A 101 27.90 -1.98 5.91
C PRO A 101 27.30 -3.40 5.93
N LYS A 102 27.61 -4.22 6.93
CA LYS A 102 27.06 -5.57 7.12
C LYS A 102 26.04 -5.64 8.26
N VAL A 103 25.36 -4.53 8.59
CA VAL A 103 24.42 -4.42 9.70
C VAL A 103 23.22 -5.36 9.54
N ASP A 104 22.78 -5.55 8.29
CA ASP A 104 21.67 -6.43 7.92
C ASP A 104 21.82 -6.80 6.43
N GLU A 105 21.41 -8.00 6.05
CA GLU A 105 21.47 -8.46 4.66
C GLU A 105 20.58 -7.64 3.71
N ASP A 106 19.50 -7.01 4.23
CA ASP A 106 18.54 -6.25 3.45
C ASP A 106 18.93 -4.77 3.31
N LEU A 107 20.09 -4.35 3.85
CA LEU A 107 20.48 -2.94 3.83
C LEU A 107 20.49 -2.37 2.41
N TYR A 108 21.20 -3.03 1.47
CA TYR A 108 21.35 -2.52 0.11
C TYR A 108 20.09 -2.67 -0.72
N TYR A 109 19.25 -3.65 -0.43
CA TYR A 109 17.91 -3.72 -1.01
C TYR A 109 17.07 -2.51 -0.59
N LEU A 110 17.00 -2.23 0.72
CA LEU A 110 16.28 -1.06 1.24
C LEU A 110 16.82 0.25 0.67
N MET A 111 18.14 0.40 0.57
CA MET A 111 18.76 1.59 -0.04
C MET A 111 18.38 1.72 -1.52
N GLY A 112 18.33 0.62 -2.25
CA GLY A 112 17.84 0.58 -3.64
C GLY A 112 16.40 1.11 -3.74
N GLU A 113 15.49 0.60 -2.91
CA GLU A 113 14.10 1.04 -2.84
C GLU A 113 13.99 2.54 -2.46
N ILE A 114 14.75 3.00 -1.46
CA ILE A 114 14.75 4.41 -1.02
C ILE A 114 15.21 5.33 -2.17
N TYR A 115 16.34 5.02 -2.80
CA TYR A 115 16.86 5.84 -3.88
C TYR A 115 15.93 5.85 -5.10
N PHE A 116 15.25 4.74 -5.36
CA PHE A 116 14.23 4.68 -6.41
C PHE A 116 13.10 5.67 -6.15
N ARG A 117 12.54 5.66 -4.92
CA ARG A 117 11.49 6.61 -4.52
C ARG A 117 11.93 8.07 -4.64
N LEU A 118 13.19 8.35 -4.34
CA LEU A 118 13.77 9.70 -4.42
C LEU A 118 14.25 10.08 -5.83
N LYS A 119 13.95 9.26 -6.86
CA LYS A 119 14.39 9.47 -8.25
C LYS A 119 15.92 9.51 -8.42
N GLU A 120 16.67 9.00 -7.42
CA GLU A 120 18.12 8.84 -7.46
C GLU A 120 18.49 7.53 -8.17
N LEU A 121 18.04 7.35 -9.42
CA LEU A 121 17.98 6.05 -10.11
C LEU A 121 19.36 5.37 -10.25
N LYS A 122 20.42 6.13 -10.49
CA LYS A 122 21.79 5.59 -10.55
C LYS A 122 22.24 4.98 -9.23
N LYS A 123 21.93 5.63 -8.09
CA LYS A 123 22.23 5.08 -6.76
C LYS A 123 21.37 3.86 -6.43
N SER A 124 20.12 3.89 -6.86
CA SER A 124 19.20 2.74 -6.73
C SER A 124 19.79 1.52 -7.43
N LYS A 125 20.21 1.66 -8.69
CA LYS A 125 20.85 0.59 -9.48
C LYS A 125 22.08 0.03 -8.76
N THR A 126 23.00 0.91 -8.37
CA THR A 126 24.23 0.50 -7.66
C THR A 126 23.91 -0.25 -6.35
N SER A 127 22.86 0.16 -5.63
CA SER A 127 22.46 -0.51 -4.40
C SER A 127 21.88 -1.90 -4.66
N TYR A 128 21.05 -2.08 -5.68
CA TYR A 128 20.56 -3.42 -6.06
C TYR A 128 21.69 -4.33 -6.55
N GLU A 129 22.61 -3.83 -7.36
CA GLU A 129 23.80 -4.59 -7.83
C GLU A 129 24.67 -5.00 -6.63
N LYS A 130 24.86 -4.12 -5.65
CA LYS A 130 25.58 -4.43 -4.41
C LYS A 130 24.86 -5.48 -3.58
N PHE A 131 23.53 -5.38 -3.43
CA PHE A 131 22.72 -6.42 -2.79
C PHE A 131 22.97 -7.78 -3.43
N VAL A 132 22.90 -7.88 -4.78
CA VAL A 132 23.13 -9.13 -5.51
C VAL A 132 24.55 -9.66 -5.27
N SER A 133 25.56 -8.80 -5.23
CA SER A 133 26.96 -9.21 -5.06
C SER A 133 27.26 -9.74 -3.64
N GLU A 134 26.52 -9.28 -2.63
CA GLU A 134 26.73 -9.66 -1.22
C GLU A 134 25.86 -10.85 -0.77
N ILE A 135 24.72 -11.09 -1.45
CA ILE A 135 23.80 -12.17 -1.09
C ILE A 135 24.23 -13.50 -1.74
N LYS A 136 24.45 -14.52 -0.92
CA LYS A 136 24.78 -15.88 -1.38
C LYS A 136 23.57 -16.68 -1.87
N SER A 137 22.37 -16.37 -1.38
CA SER A 137 21.15 -17.10 -1.67
C SER A 137 20.52 -16.62 -2.98
N LYS A 138 20.61 -17.44 -4.03
CA LYS A 138 19.89 -17.20 -5.30
C LYS A 138 18.38 -17.13 -5.11
N GLN A 139 17.85 -17.89 -4.14
CA GLN A 139 16.42 -17.86 -3.82
C GLN A 139 16.04 -16.48 -3.27
N LYS A 140 16.82 -15.90 -2.37
CA LYS A 140 16.57 -14.56 -1.82
C LYS A 140 16.57 -13.49 -2.94
N ILE A 141 17.47 -13.55 -3.91
CA ILE A 141 17.49 -12.65 -5.07
C ILE A 141 16.18 -12.76 -5.87
N LYS A 142 15.67 -13.99 -6.08
CA LYS A 142 14.37 -14.21 -6.73
C LYS A 142 13.19 -13.69 -5.89
N ASP A 143 13.20 -13.95 -4.58
CA ASP A 143 12.13 -13.52 -3.66
C ASP A 143 11.98 -11.98 -3.65
N TYR A 144 13.08 -11.26 -3.82
CA TYR A 144 13.10 -9.80 -3.95
C TYR A 144 12.88 -9.31 -5.39
N SER A 145 12.73 -10.22 -6.36
CA SER A 145 12.46 -9.92 -7.78
C SER A 145 13.45 -8.89 -8.38
N ILE A 146 14.76 -9.02 -8.07
CA ILE A 146 15.76 -8.01 -8.41
C ILE A 146 15.86 -7.78 -9.93
N ASP A 147 15.75 -8.83 -10.76
CA ASP A 147 15.75 -8.68 -12.22
C ASP A 147 14.58 -7.81 -12.71
N LEU A 148 13.41 -7.96 -12.08
CA LEU A 148 12.25 -7.10 -12.34
C LEU A 148 12.54 -5.66 -11.91
N LYS A 149 13.11 -5.44 -10.70
CA LYS A 149 13.46 -4.11 -10.18
C LYS A 149 14.45 -3.38 -11.10
N LEU A 150 15.47 -4.08 -11.60
CA LEU A 150 16.44 -3.52 -12.56
C LEU A 150 15.79 -3.18 -13.91
N SER A 151 14.83 -3.99 -14.36
CA SER A 151 14.05 -3.68 -15.57
C SER A 151 13.14 -2.48 -15.40
N GLN A 152 12.44 -2.38 -14.26
CA GLN A 152 11.62 -1.22 -13.89
C GLN A 152 12.46 0.06 -13.80
N LEU A 153 13.65 -0.04 -13.23
CA LEU A 153 14.57 1.07 -13.12
C LEU A 153 15.01 1.59 -14.49
N ALA A 154 15.34 0.68 -15.42
CA ALA A 154 15.67 1.06 -16.80
C ALA A 154 14.50 1.72 -17.54
N PHE A 155 13.28 1.24 -17.34
CA PHE A 155 12.08 1.86 -17.89
C PHE A 155 11.84 3.25 -17.27
N ALA A 156 11.94 3.41 -15.94
CA ALA A 156 11.78 4.68 -15.26
C ALA A 156 12.84 5.72 -15.68
N GLU A 157 14.08 5.31 -15.97
CA GLU A 157 15.13 6.22 -16.49
C GLU A 157 14.75 6.86 -17.83
N GLU A 158 13.97 6.18 -18.67
CA GLU A 158 13.49 6.72 -19.93
C GLU A 158 12.19 7.52 -19.72
N GLU A 159 11.21 6.95 -19.02
CA GLU A 159 9.89 7.53 -18.85
C GLU A 159 9.91 8.87 -18.08
N LEU A 160 10.81 9.01 -17.10
CA LEU A 160 10.93 10.23 -16.30
C LEU A 160 11.72 11.37 -16.99
N LYS A 161 12.24 11.16 -18.20
CA LYS A 161 12.94 12.23 -18.96
C LYS A 161 11.97 13.27 -19.51
N GLU A 162 10.78 12.84 -19.85
CA GLU A 162 9.74 13.68 -20.42
C GLU A 162 8.50 13.64 -19.54
N THR A 163 7.82 14.77 -19.41
CA THR A 163 6.57 14.90 -18.68
C THR A 163 5.51 15.40 -19.64
N ASN A 164 4.33 14.81 -19.61
CA ASN A 164 3.20 15.35 -20.35
C ASN A 164 2.59 16.54 -19.58
N ASP A 165 2.99 17.76 -19.93
CA ASP A 165 2.56 18.98 -19.26
C ASP A 165 1.07 19.32 -19.47
N GLU A 166 0.37 18.62 -20.39
CA GLU A 166 -1.08 18.76 -20.56
C GLU A 166 -1.87 18.05 -19.46
N ILE A 167 -1.22 17.10 -18.73
CA ILE A 167 -1.85 16.38 -17.63
C ILE A 167 -1.71 17.19 -16.34
N ILE A 168 -2.86 17.59 -15.80
CA ILE A 168 -2.94 18.37 -14.55
C ILE A 168 -3.38 17.44 -13.41
N ILE A 169 -2.52 17.31 -12.39
CA ILE A 169 -2.79 16.53 -11.18
C ILE A 169 -3.09 17.48 -10.03
N LEU A 170 -4.26 17.34 -9.43
CA LEU A 170 -4.71 18.18 -8.31
C LEU A 170 -5.02 17.31 -7.09
N ASN A 171 -4.35 17.57 -5.97
CA ASN A 171 -4.76 17.02 -4.67
C ASN A 171 -6.19 17.54 -4.35
N MET A 172 -7.10 16.65 -3.98
CA MET A 172 -8.50 17.03 -3.71
C MET A 172 -8.69 17.79 -2.38
N GLY A 173 -7.59 18.06 -1.68
CA GLY A 173 -7.51 18.95 -0.54
C GLY A 173 -8.20 18.47 0.73
N PRO A 174 -8.18 19.29 1.80
CA PRO A 174 -8.59 18.89 3.15
C PRO A 174 -10.09 18.67 3.31
N VAL A 175 -10.90 18.98 2.31
CA VAL A 175 -12.33 18.63 2.32
C VAL A 175 -12.51 17.13 2.17
N LEU A 176 -11.76 16.50 1.25
CA LEU A 176 -11.86 15.09 0.94
C LEU A 176 -10.73 14.28 1.59
N ASN A 177 -9.51 14.79 1.56
CA ASN A 177 -8.34 14.12 2.12
C ASN A 177 -8.18 14.39 3.63
N SER A 178 -7.59 13.43 4.32
CA SER A 178 -7.38 13.44 5.78
C SER A 178 -5.92 13.17 6.13
N LYS A 179 -5.61 13.05 7.42
CA LYS A 179 -4.30 12.59 7.88
C LYS A 179 -4.12 11.07 7.81
N GLY A 180 -5.18 10.33 7.53
CA GLY A 180 -5.15 8.89 7.27
C GLY A 180 -4.98 8.59 5.80
N SER A 181 -5.17 7.32 5.42
CA SER A 181 -5.23 6.94 4.01
C SER A 181 -6.63 7.20 3.45
N ASP A 182 -6.70 7.92 2.32
CA ASP A 182 -7.90 8.14 1.54
C ASP A 182 -7.70 7.55 0.13
N PHE A 183 -8.51 6.55 -0.27
CA PHE A 183 -8.28 5.76 -1.47
C PHE A 183 -9.56 5.13 -2.04
N ALA A 184 -9.45 4.33 -3.09
CA ALA A 184 -10.54 3.65 -3.77
C ALA A 184 -11.70 4.59 -4.13
N PRO A 185 -11.44 5.65 -4.91
CA PRO A 185 -12.50 6.52 -5.41
C PRO A 185 -13.43 5.76 -6.33
N SER A 186 -14.72 6.05 -6.25
CA SER A 186 -15.76 5.57 -7.16
C SER A 186 -16.74 6.68 -7.44
N LEU A 187 -16.87 7.03 -8.73
CA LEU A 187 -17.74 8.11 -9.17
C LEU A 187 -19.08 7.52 -9.66
N SER A 188 -20.20 8.13 -9.24
CA SER A 188 -21.50 7.76 -9.81
C SER A 188 -21.58 8.13 -11.30
N ASN A 189 -22.36 7.36 -12.10
CA ASN A 189 -22.47 7.57 -13.55
C ASN A 189 -22.93 8.97 -13.96
N ASN A 190 -23.66 9.67 -13.08
CA ASN A 190 -24.07 11.06 -13.31
C ASN A 190 -23.09 12.11 -12.78
N GLY A 191 -21.94 11.70 -12.26
CA GLY A 191 -20.90 12.58 -11.72
C GLY A 191 -21.25 13.33 -10.44
N LYS A 192 -22.43 13.04 -9.82
CA LYS A 192 -22.92 13.83 -8.68
C LYS A 192 -22.43 13.33 -7.32
N TYR A 193 -21.96 12.10 -7.24
CA TYR A 193 -21.50 11.47 -6.01
C TYR A 193 -20.13 10.87 -6.20
N LEU A 194 -19.23 11.16 -5.28
CA LEU A 194 -17.94 10.50 -5.14
C LEU A 194 -17.95 9.71 -3.84
N MET A 195 -17.85 8.41 -3.97
CA MET A 195 -17.64 7.48 -2.87
C MET A 195 -16.15 7.14 -2.80
N PHE A 196 -15.60 7.04 -1.61
CA PHE A 196 -14.21 6.67 -1.40
C PHE A 196 -14.02 6.01 -0.03
N THR A 197 -12.89 5.38 0.16
CA THR A 197 -12.51 4.75 1.41
C THR A 197 -11.58 5.66 2.19
N SER A 198 -11.78 5.74 3.50
CA SER A 198 -10.91 6.52 4.37
C SER A 198 -10.61 5.79 5.69
N ARG A 199 -9.39 5.99 6.19
CA ARG A 199 -8.91 5.49 7.49
C ARG A 199 -8.68 6.65 8.47
N ARG A 200 -9.57 7.63 8.46
CA ARG A 200 -9.53 8.78 9.39
C ARG A 200 -10.10 8.41 10.77
N ALA A 201 -9.86 9.27 11.75
CA ALA A 201 -10.18 8.97 13.15
C ALA A 201 -11.68 8.84 13.49
N ASP A 202 -12.57 9.35 12.66
CA ASP A 202 -14.03 9.31 12.85
C ASP A 202 -14.73 8.14 12.13
N THR A 203 -13.97 7.11 11.73
CA THR A 203 -14.54 5.84 11.25
C THR A 203 -15.47 5.23 12.29
N LYS A 204 -16.49 4.48 11.85
CA LYS A 204 -17.54 3.94 12.70
C LYS A 204 -17.02 3.08 13.84
N GLY A 205 -16.01 2.26 13.59
CA GLY A 205 -15.35 1.45 14.62
C GLY A 205 -14.57 2.27 15.64
N GLY A 206 -14.12 3.48 15.28
CA GLY A 206 -13.41 4.42 16.16
C GLY A 206 -12.09 3.89 16.73
N ASN A 207 -11.69 2.67 16.36
CA ASN A 207 -10.53 1.96 16.88
C ASN A 207 -9.48 1.75 15.80
N VAL A 208 -8.24 1.47 16.24
CA VAL A 208 -7.16 1.05 15.36
C VAL A 208 -7.13 -0.46 15.21
N ASP A 209 -6.75 -0.95 14.04
CA ASP A 209 -6.48 -2.37 13.82
C ASP A 209 -5.15 -2.75 14.48
N GLN A 210 -5.25 -3.27 15.71
CA GLN A 210 -4.09 -3.67 16.51
C GLN A 210 -3.39 -4.92 15.98
N TYR A 211 -4.05 -5.68 15.11
CA TYR A 211 -3.54 -6.96 14.61
C TYR A 211 -2.82 -6.84 13.27
N PHE A 212 -3.00 -5.72 12.58
CA PHE A 212 -2.40 -5.54 11.25
C PHE A 212 -1.39 -4.39 11.18
N ASP A 213 -1.83 -3.12 11.32
CA ASP A 213 -0.95 -1.98 11.06
C ASP A 213 -1.08 -0.81 12.04
N HIS A 214 -1.90 -0.95 13.07
CA HIS A 214 -2.18 0.08 14.08
C HIS A 214 -2.70 1.40 13.51
N GLN A 215 -3.36 1.36 12.35
CA GLN A 215 -4.13 2.48 11.80
C GLN A 215 -5.62 2.25 12.07
N TYR A 216 -6.44 3.31 11.92
CA TYR A 216 -7.89 3.16 12.05
C TYR A 216 -8.45 2.16 11.04
N PHE A 217 -9.52 1.47 11.39
CA PHE A 217 -10.31 0.69 10.43
C PHE A 217 -10.80 1.60 9.30
N SER A 218 -11.09 1.02 8.15
CA SER A 218 -11.54 1.79 7.00
C SER A 218 -13.07 1.85 6.91
N ASP A 219 -13.59 3.04 6.61
CA ASP A 219 -14.98 3.30 6.29
C ASP A 219 -15.15 3.84 4.88
N ILE A 220 -16.32 3.64 4.31
CA ILE A 220 -16.77 4.27 3.08
C ILE A 220 -17.35 5.65 3.42
N TYR A 221 -16.85 6.67 2.71
CA TYR A 221 -17.33 8.04 2.76
C TYR A 221 -17.99 8.41 1.43
N LEU A 222 -19.00 9.26 1.51
CA LEU A 222 -19.70 9.79 0.35
C LEU A 222 -19.67 11.31 0.37
N SER A 223 -19.19 11.91 -0.72
CA SER A 223 -19.29 13.34 -1.00
C SER A 223 -20.24 13.59 -2.16
N LYS A 224 -20.92 14.74 -2.12
CA LYS A 224 -21.82 15.22 -3.18
C LYS A 224 -21.18 16.40 -3.89
N TRP A 225 -21.30 16.43 -5.21
CA TRP A 225 -20.91 17.58 -6.01
C TRP A 225 -21.91 18.73 -5.87
N ASP A 226 -21.43 19.90 -5.48
CA ASP A 226 -22.16 21.16 -5.53
C ASP A 226 -21.96 21.82 -6.89
N SER A 227 -22.97 21.73 -7.77
CA SER A 227 -22.89 22.28 -9.13
C SER A 227 -22.88 23.81 -9.17
N ILE A 228 -23.37 24.48 -8.10
CA ILE A 228 -23.36 25.94 -8.00
C ILE A 228 -21.98 26.41 -7.54
N GLY A 229 -21.48 25.84 -6.44
CA GLY A 229 -20.16 26.15 -5.88
C GLY A 229 -18.99 25.51 -6.65
N LYS A 230 -19.26 24.62 -7.61
CA LYS A 230 -18.26 23.85 -8.39
C LYS A 230 -17.22 23.18 -7.52
N LYS A 231 -17.68 22.49 -6.48
CA LYS A 231 -16.82 21.83 -5.49
C LYS A 231 -17.48 20.58 -4.88
N TRP A 232 -16.65 19.69 -4.37
CA TRP A 232 -17.11 18.60 -3.51
C TRP A 232 -17.47 19.11 -2.13
N LEU A 233 -18.59 18.64 -1.59
CA LEU A 233 -19.03 18.94 -0.22
C LEU A 233 -18.29 18.03 0.79
N ASN A 234 -18.36 18.39 2.06
CA ASN A 234 -17.81 17.57 3.15
C ASN A 234 -18.37 16.15 3.08
N PRO A 235 -17.51 15.13 3.08
CA PRO A 235 -17.96 13.74 2.99
C PRO A 235 -18.58 13.28 4.32
N SER A 236 -19.41 12.25 4.21
CA SER A 236 -20.03 11.61 5.37
C SER A 236 -19.90 10.09 5.29
N ASN A 237 -19.58 9.45 6.41
CA ASN A 237 -19.61 8.00 6.58
C ASN A 237 -20.93 7.50 7.19
N LYS A 238 -21.88 8.41 7.48
CA LYS A 238 -23.20 8.09 8.03
C LYS A 238 -24.14 7.52 6.97
N LEU A 239 -23.76 6.36 6.41
CA LEU A 239 -24.41 5.71 5.27
C LEU A 239 -25.32 4.54 5.72
N GLY A 240 -25.94 4.65 6.88
CA GLY A 240 -26.82 3.62 7.44
C GLY A 240 -26.05 2.36 7.84
N LYS A 241 -26.32 1.23 7.17
CA LYS A 241 -25.67 -0.07 7.45
C LYS A 241 -24.51 -0.38 6.51
N ILE A 242 -24.05 0.58 5.73
CA ILE A 242 -22.96 0.39 4.79
C ILE A 242 -21.65 0.12 5.54
N ASN A 243 -21.32 0.95 6.53
CA ASN A 243 -20.11 0.78 7.32
C ASN A 243 -20.36 -0.11 8.55
N THR A 244 -19.35 -0.91 8.89
CA THR A 244 -19.28 -1.74 10.11
C THR A 244 -18.26 -1.17 11.09
N ASP A 245 -17.95 -1.90 12.14
CA ASP A 245 -16.89 -1.53 13.09
C ASP A 245 -15.51 -2.02 12.63
N PHE A 246 -15.42 -2.61 11.42
CA PHE A 246 -14.22 -3.20 10.82
C PHE A 246 -13.91 -2.54 9.47
N HIS A 247 -13.22 -3.26 8.56
CA HIS A 247 -12.88 -2.73 7.25
C HIS A 247 -14.04 -2.81 6.27
N ASP A 248 -14.47 -1.64 5.80
CA ASP A 248 -15.35 -1.48 4.65
C ASP A 248 -14.65 -0.57 3.62
N ALA A 249 -14.73 -0.90 2.33
CA ALA A 249 -14.15 -0.10 1.27
C ALA A 249 -15.07 0.04 0.07
N SER A 250 -14.97 1.19 -0.61
CA SER A 250 -15.72 1.46 -1.82
C SER A 250 -15.12 0.73 -3.01
N LEU A 251 -15.95 0.18 -3.90
CA LEU A 251 -15.48 -0.46 -5.11
C LEU A 251 -16.13 0.14 -6.36
N SER A 252 -17.45 0.07 -6.51
CA SER A 252 -18.10 0.52 -7.74
C SER A 252 -19.53 1.00 -7.50
N PHE A 253 -19.92 2.07 -8.20
CA PHE A 253 -21.34 2.37 -8.43
C PHE A 253 -21.89 1.52 -9.56
N LYS A 254 -23.19 1.18 -9.46
CA LYS A 254 -24.00 0.62 -10.54
C LYS A 254 -24.82 1.74 -11.20
N ALA A 255 -25.38 1.48 -12.37
CA ALA A 255 -26.15 2.46 -13.13
C ALA A 255 -27.37 3.03 -12.36
N ASP A 256 -27.95 2.23 -11.46
CA ASP A 256 -29.11 2.61 -10.61
C ASP A 256 -28.72 3.24 -9.27
N ASN A 257 -27.44 3.64 -9.10
CA ASN A 257 -26.81 4.09 -7.85
C ASN A 257 -26.73 3.02 -6.74
N SER A 258 -27.04 1.77 -6.99
CA SER A 258 -26.62 0.66 -6.12
C SER A 258 -25.11 0.59 -6.10
N ILE A 259 -24.53 0.00 -5.07
CA ILE A 259 -23.07 -0.02 -4.86
C ILE A 259 -22.53 -1.41 -4.64
N ILE A 260 -21.33 -1.64 -5.13
CA ILE A 260 -20.49 -2.77 -4.79
C ILE A 260 -19.44 -2.27 -3.81
N ILE A 261 -19.25 -3.01 -2.72
CA ILE A 261 -18.33 -2.69 -1.65
C ILE A 261 -17.51 -3.92 -1.25
N TYR A 262 -16.33 -3.66 -0.72
CA TYR A 262 -15.52 -4.64 0.01
C TYR A 262 -15.89 -4.61 1.49
N ARG A 263 -15.84 -5.76 2.14
CA ARG A 263 -16.05 -5.89 3.58
C ARG A 263 -15.19 -7.00 4.17
N ASN A 264 -14.51 -6.68 5.27
CA ASN A 264 -13.77 -7.66 6.06
C ASN A 264 -14.23 -7.59 7.52
N ILE A 265 -15.01 -8.59 7.93
CA ILE A 265 -15.48 -8.76 9.31
C ILE A 265 -14.79 -10.00 9.88
N PRO A 266 -13.98 -9.89 10.95
CA PRO A 266 -13.35 -11.04 11.59
C PRO A 266 -14.37 -12.14 11.92
N TYR A 267 -14.01 -13.39 11.67
CA TYR A 267 -14.84 -14.59 11.87
C TYR A 267 -16.08 -14.72 10.97
N SER A 268 -16.46 -13.68 10.23
CA SER A 268 -17.61 -13.70 9.32
C SER A 268 -17.18 -13.80 7.86
N THR A 269 -16.20 -12.99 7.46
CA THR A 269 -15.47 -13.12 6.20
C THR A 269 -14.09 -13.69 6.51
N ARG A 270 -13.54 -14.56 5.69
CA ARG A 270 -12.23 -15.17 6.02
C ARG A 270 -11.07 -14.19 5.84
N SER A 271 -11.09 -13.47 4.71
CA SER A 271 -10.03 -12.53 4.35
C SER A 271 -10.58 -11.21 3.84
N GLY A 272 -11.84 -11.18 3.47
CA GLY A 272 -12.57 -10.08 2.87
C GLY A 272 -13.37 -10.55 1.67
N ASP A 273 -14.58 -10.03 1.54
CA ASP A 273 -15.56 -10.42 0.53
C ASP A 273 -16.16 -9.19 -0.17
N ILE A 274 -16.75 -9.42 -1.33
CA ILE A 274 -17.46 -8.42 -2.13
C ILE A 274 -18.96 -8.50 -1.84
N TYR A 275 -19.53 -7.35 -1.51
CA TYR A 275 -20.94 -7.18 -1.16
C TYR A 275 -21.61 -6.20 -2.12
N GLU A 276 -22.92 -6.28 -2.23
CA GLU A 276 -23.74 -5.25 -2.90
C GLU A 276 -24.81 -4.69 -1.98
N ALA A 277 -25.17 -3.43 -2.17
CA ALA A 277 -26.27 -2.75 -1.52
C ALA A 277 -27.10 -2.01 -2.55
N ALA A 278 -28.39 -2.34 -2.62
CA ALA A 278 -29.33 -1.72 -3.55
C ALA A 278 -29.68 -0.30 -3.09
N TYR A 279 -29.76 0.65 -4.02
CA TYR A 279 -30.26 1.99 -3.76
C TYR A 279 -31.80 1.95 -3.68
N THR A 280 -32.35 2.48 -2.60
CA THR A 280 -33.78 2.39 -2.32
C THR A 280 -34.54 3.64 -2.77
N LYS A 281 -35.86 3.54 -2.92
CA LYS A 281 -36.72 4.67 -3.24
C LYS A 281 -36.72 5.77 -2.17
N SER A 282 -36.31 5.44 -0.94
CA SER A 282 -36.15 6.44 0.15
C SER A 282 -34.84 7.22 0.08
N GLY A 283 -34.00 7.00 -0.94
CA GLY A 283 -32.74 7.72 -1.08
C GLY A 283 -31.62 7.22 -0.17
N SER A 284 -31.66 5.95 0.22
CA SER A 284 -30.67 5.28 1.08
C SER A 284 -30.27 3.93 0.49
N TRP A 285 -29.22 3.31 1.02
CA TRP A 285 -28.84 1.95 0.61
C TRP A 285 -29.43 0.90 1.56
N SER A 286 -29.79 -0.24 0.99
CA SER A 286 -30.17 -1.44 1.73
C SER A 286 -28.99 -1.96 2.58
N THR A 287 -29.28 -2.85 3.52
CA THR A 287 -28.20 -3.61 4.19
C THR A 287 -27.40 -4.39 3.15
N PRO A 288 -26.05 -4.22 3.11
CA PRO A 288 -25.20 -4.94 2.18
C PRO A 288 -25.34 -6.47 2.32
N LYS A 289 -25.34 -7.15 1.20
CA LYS A 289 -25.40 -8.62 1.11
C LYS A 289 -24.23 -9.11 0.27
N PRO A 290 -23.59 -10.25 0.61
CA PRO A 290 -22.59 -10.86 -0.26
C PRO A 290 -23.15 -11.06 -1.67
N ILE A 291 -22.34 -10.80 -2.69
CA ILE A 291 -22.73 -11.15 -4.06
C ILE A 291 -22.75 -12.66 -4.17
N LEU A 292 -23.94 -13.24 -4.30
CA LEU A 292 -24.17 -14.67 -4.31
C LEU A 292 -24.96 -15.08 -5.54
N ASN A 293 -24.74 -16.30 -6.01
CA ASN A 293 -25.65 -16.95 -6.93
C ASN A 293 -27.01 -17.17 -6.26
N LYS A 294 -28.10 -16.86 -6.97
CA LYS A 294 -29.47 -17.04 -6.45
C LYS A 294 -29.82 -18.52 -6.27
N ASP A 295 -29.24 -19.40 -7.08
CA ASP A 295 -29.32 -20.83 -6.88
C ASP A 295 -28.35 -21.28 -5.79
N LYS A 296 -28.85 -21.64 -4.63
CA LYS A 296 -28.08 -22.12 -3.48
C LYS A 296 -27.27 -23.40 -3.74
N LYS A 297 -27.58 -24.14 -4.81
CA LYS A 297 -26.84 -25.34 -5.23
C LYS A 297 -25.55 -24.96 -5.99
N ILE A 298 -25.47 -23.74 -6.53
CA ILE A 298 -24.29 -23.23 -7.20
C ILE A 298 -23.47 -22.49 -6.14
N SER A 299 -22.23 -22.93 -5.90
CA SER A 299 -21.33 -22.26 -4.96
C SER A 299 -21.14 -20.80 -5.33
N ASN A 300 -20.82 -19.96 -4.34
CA ASN A 300 -20.45 -18.58 -4.60
C ASN A 300 -19.21 -18.55 -5.51
N LYS A 301 -19.29 -17.82 -6.60
CA LYS A 301 -18.26 -17.81 -7.63
C LYS A 301 -17.33 -16.60 -7.50
N ILE A 302 -17.81 -15.49 -6.96
CA ILE A 302 -17.02 -14.28 -6.77
C ILE A 302 -16.27 -14.37 -5.43
N ASN A 303 -16.99 -14.42 -4.31
CA ASN A 303 -16.39 -14.60 -3.00
C ASN A 303 -15.98 -16.06 -2.79
N SER A 304 -14.74 -16.26 -2.42
CA SER A 304 -14.14 -17.58 -2.21
C SER A 304 -13.74 -17.79 -0.74
N SER A 305 -12.89 -18.74 -0.47
CA SER A 305 -12.21 -18.87 0.84
C SER A 305 -10.92 -18.04 0.92
N TYR A 306 -10.62 -17.32 -0.12
CA TYR A 306 -9.44 -16.46 -0.25
C TYR A 306 -9.86 -14.99 -0.24
N PHE A 307 -8.90 -14.10 -0.36
CA PHE A 307 -9.11 -12.67 -0.33
C PHE A 307 -9.63 -12.15 -1.69
N GLU A 308 -10.74 -11.42 -1.68
CA GLU A 308 -11.27 -10.65 -2.79
C GLU A 308 -11.28 -9.17 -2.42
N SER A 309 -10.49 -8.34 -3.13
CA SER A 309 -10.17 -6.97 -2.69
C SER A 309 -10.74 -5.85 -3.53
N SER A 310 -11.04 -6.10 -4.79
CA SER A 310 -11.52 -5.08 -5.73
C SER A 310 -12.54 -5.67 -6.67
N ALA A 311 -13.50 -4.87 -7.10
CA ALA A 311 -14.47 -5.25 -8.13
C ALA A 311 -15.02 -4.04 -8.87
N SER A 312 -15.31 -4.24 -10.16
CA SER A 312 -15.96 -3.26 -11.01
C SER A 312 -16.95 -3.97 -11.95
N ILE A 313 -18.07 -3.30 -12.23
CA ILE A 313 -19.18 -3.86 -13.02
C ILE A 313 -19.41 -3.02 -14.27
N THR A 314 -19.71 -3.69 -15.39
CA THR A 314 -20.14 -3.00 -16.63
C THR A 314 -21.48 -2.29 -16.42
N GLU A 315 -21.73 -1.22 -17.19
CA GLU A 315 -22.96 -0.40 -17.05
C GLU A 315 -24.23 -1.24 -17.28
N ASP A 316 -24.18 -2.21 -18.20
CA ASP A 316 -25.27 -3.16 -18.49
C ASP A 316 -25.37 -4.33 -17.48
N GLU A 317 -24.46 -4.33 -16.48
CA GLU A 317 -24.32 -5.37 -15.45
C GLU A 317 -24.05 -6.79 -15.99
N SER A 318 -23.61 -6.94 -17.23
CA SER A 318 -23.35 -8.24 -17.84
C SER A 318 -22.06 -8.90 -17.35
N TYR A 319 -21.07 -8.10 -16.90
CA TYR A 319 -19.79 -8.59 -16.40
C TYR A 319 -19.42 -7.93 -15.07
N ILE A 320 -18.81 -8.72 -14.17
CA ILE A 320 -18.12 -8.23 -12.98
C ILE A 320 -16.65 -8.65 -13.10
N TYR A 321 -15.75 -7.68 -13.11
CA TYR A 321 -14.31 -7.88 -12.97
C TYR A 321 -13.96 -7.78 -11.49
N PHE A 322 -13.05 -8.61 -11.00
CA PHE A 322 -12.65 -8.59 -9.60
C PHE A 322 -11.25 -9.15 -9.41
N VAL A 323 -10.63 -8.76 -8.29
CA VAL A 323 -9.30 -9.19 -7.89
C VAL A 323 -9.42 -10.26 -6.80
N SER A 324 -8.66 -11.36 -6.92
CA SER A 324 -8.71 -12.47 -5.99
C SER A 324 -7.35 -13.15 -5.79
N GLU A 325 -7.10 -13.63 -4.56
CA GLU A 325 -5.94 -14.48 -4.18
C GLU A 325 -6.18 -15.97 -4.40
N ARG A 326 -7.18 -16.35 -5.19
CA ARG A 326 -7.46 -17.78 -5.43
C ARG A 326 -6.28 -18.50 -6.09
N PRO A 327 -6.02 -19.79 -5.75
CA PRO A 327 -4.78 -20.49 -6.14
C PRO A 327 -4.68 -20.84 -7.64
N THR A 328 -5.67 -20.44 -8.44
CA THR A 328 -5.65 -20.58 -9.90
C THR A 328 -4.98 -19.41 -10.62
N GLY A 329 -4.47 -18.42 -9.87
CA GLY A 329 -3.76 -17.26 -10.39
C GLY A 329 -2.30 -17.52 -10.71
N LEU A 330 -1.63 -16.49 -11.23
CA LEU A 330 -0.20 -16.47 -11.54
C LEU A 330 0.61 -15.84 -10.41
N GLY A 331 0.07 -14.77 -9.82
CA GLY A 331 0.67 -13.97 -8.78
C GLY A 331 0.07 -14.24 -7.41
N LYS A 332 0.14 -13.24 -6.54
CA LYS A 332 -0.55 -13.28 -5.24
C LYS A 332 -2.01 -12.87 -5.40
N THR A 333 -2.25 -11.81 -6.18
CA THR A 333 -3.59 -11.34 -6.54
C THR A 333 -3.68 -11.19 -8.05
N ASP A 334 -4.73 -11.73 -8.64
CA ASP A 334 -4.97 -11.72 -10.09
C ASP A 334 -6.38 -11.21 -10.39
N ILE A 335 -6.59 -10.68 -11.61
CA ILE A 335 -7.86 -10.20 -12.08
C ILE A 335 -8.62 -11.35 -12.77
N TYR A 336 -9.86 -11.51 -12.35
CA TYR A 336 -10.84 -12.44 -12.91
C TYR A 336 -12.08 -11.69 -13.35
N TYR A 337 -12.91 -12.33 -14.15
CA TYR A 337 -14.25 -11.86 -14.40
C TYR A 337 -15.28 -13.00 -14.34
N VAL A 338 -16.53 -12.62 -14.11
CA VAL A 338 -17.71 -13.49 -14.26
C VAL A 338 -18.70 -12.84 -15.20
N LYS A 339 -19.44 -13.68 -15.93
CA LYS A 339 -20.57 -13.26 -16.78
C LYS A 339 -21.87 -13.46 -16.03
N LYS A 340 -22.79 -12.53 -16.14
CA LYS A 340 -24.16 -12.69 -15.64
C LYS A 340 -24.96 -13.59 -16.58
N THR A 341 -25.49 -14.67 -16.06
CA THR A 341 -26.32 -15.64 -16.80
C THR A 341 -27.70 -15.71 -16.14
N ASN A 342 -28.69 -15.04 -16.72
CA ASN A 342 -30.03 -14.91 -16.14
C ASN A 342 -30.00 -14.35 -14.69
N LYS A 343 -30.05 -15.26 -13.70
CA LYS A 343 -30.05 -14.90 -12.26
C LYS A 343 -28.75 -15.24 -11.54
N ASN A 344 -27.78 -15.81 -12.24
CA ASN A 344 -26.52 -16.31 -11.68
C ASN A 344 -25.31 -15.74 -12.40
N TYR A 345 -24.13 -16.03 -11.88
CA TYR A 345 -22.84 -15.71 -12.49
C TYR A 345 -22.16 -17.00 -12.97
N SER A 346 -21.38 -16.89 -14.03
CA SER A 346 -20.52 -17.97 -14.54
C SER A 346 -19.46 -18.38 -13.53
N GLU A 347 -18.69 -19.44 -13.82
CA GLU A 347 -17.38 -19.65 -13.17
C GLU A 347 -16.49 -18.45 -13.41
N PRO A 348 -15.60 -18.10 -12.45
CA PRO A 348 -14.58 -17.09 -12.64
C PRO A 348 -13.63 -17.45 -13.77
N ILE A 349 -13.38 -16.51 -14.64
CA ILE A 349 -12.48 -16.64 -15.77
C ILE A 349 -11.29 -15.73 -15.52
N HIS A 350 -10.09 -16.28 -15.51
CA HIS A 350 -8.84 -15.56 -15.35
C HIS A 350 -8.54 -14.73 -16.61
N LEU A 351 -8.10 -13.47 -16.48
CA LEU A 351 -7.84 -12.59 -17.62
C LEU A 351 -6.56 -12.93 -18.41
N GLY A 352 -5.90 -14.05 -18.09
CA GLY A 352 -4.71 -14.51 -18.83
C GLY A 352 -3.43 -13.79 -18.45
N ASN A 353 -2.31 -14.25 -19.04
CA ASN A 353 -0.95 -13.83 -18.69
C ASN A 353 -0.56 -12.47 -19.29
N GLU A 354 -1.35 -11.95 -20.22
CA GLU A 354 -1.14 -10.59 -20.76
C GLU A 354 -1.51 -9.54 -19.72
N ILE A 355 -2.60 -9.77 -18.98
CA ILE A 355 -3.12 -8.82 -17.97
C ILE A 355 -2.58 -9.14 -16.58
N ASN A 356 -2.60 -10.40 -16.18
CA ASN A 356 -2.09 -10.82 -14.88
C ASN A 356 -0.60 -11.16 -14.95
N THR A 357 0.12 -10.94 -13.84
CA THR A 357 1.55 -11.16 -13.73
C THR A 357 1.89 -12.11 -12.56
N THR A 358 3.15 -12.37 -12.34
CA THR A 358 3.62 -13.06 -11.12
C THR A 358 3.68 -12.14 -9.90
N GLY A 359 3.39 -10.85 -10.06
CA GLY A 359 3.25 -9.86 -9.00
C GLY A 359 1.82 -9.81 -8.45
N ASP A 360 1.43 -8.61 -8.06
CA ASP A 360 0.08 -8.32 -7.55
C ASP A 360 -0.65 -7.37 -8.51
N GLU A 361 -1.86 -7.70 -8.89
CA GLU A 361 -2.86 -6.81 -9.48
C GLU A 361 -3.83 -6.42 -8.36
N LYS A 362 -4.04 -5.10 -8.07
CA LYS A 362 -4.80 -4.69 -6.87
C LYS A 362 -6.10 -3.96 -7.12
N CYS A 363 -6.15 -3.12 -8.11
CA CYS A 363 -7.36 -2.38 -8.47
C CYS A 363 -7.83 -2.86 -9.84
N VAL A 364 -9.12 -2.96 -10.02
CA VAL A 364 -9.73 -3.15 -11.34
C VAL A 364 -10.89 -2.17 -11.50
N PHE A 365 -10.91 -1.45 -12.61
CA PHE A 365 -11.97 -0.53 -12.97
C PHE A 365 -12.33 -0.73 -14.46
N ILE A 366 -13.57 -1.11 -14.73
CA ILE A 366 -14.15 -1.10 -16.08
C ILE A 366 -14.88 0.21 -16.32
N HIS A 367 -14.49 0.93 -17.36
CA HIS A 367 -15.17 2.15 -17.75
C HIS A 367 -16.62 1.84 -18.19
N PRO A 368 -17.60 2.73 -17.93
CA PRO A 368 -19.00 2.51 -18.34
C PRO A 368 -19.21 2.21 -19.83
N SER A 369 -18.31 2.66 -20.72
CA SER A 369 -18.36 2.29 -22.15
C SER A 369 -18.17 0.78 -22.42
N GLY A 370 -17.62 0.03 -21.44
CA GLY A 370 -17.36 -1.41 -21.55
C GLY A 370 -16.14 -1.80 -22.40
N ASN A 371 -15.43 -0.84 -22.98
CA ASN A 371 -14.30 -1.06 -23.90
C ASN A 371 -12.95 -0.57 -23.38
N LEU A 372 -12.87 -0.17 -22.12
CA LEU A 372 -11.66 0.36 -21.49
C LEU A 372 -11.55 -0.17 -20.05
N LEU A 373 -10.53 -0.98 -19.80
CA LEU A 373 -10.24 -1.60 -18.53
C LEU A 373 -8.98 -0.98 -17.92
N PHE A 374 -9.07 -0.49 -16.69
CA PHE A 374 -7.94 -0.02 -15.91
C PHE A 374 -7.63 -0.98 -14.76
N PHE A 375 -6.37 -1.07 -14.40
CA PHE A 375 -5.94 -1.83 -13.22
C PHE A 375 -4.58 -1.32 -12.73
N THR A 376 -4.19 -1.71 -11.51
CA THR A 376 -2.87 -1.42 -10.97
C THR A 376 -2.07 -2.72 -10.80
N SER A 377 -0.78 -2.67 -11.11
CA SER A 377 0.11 -3.83 -11.04
C SER A 377 1.52 -3.44 -10.59
N ASN A 378 2.18 -4.33 -9.84
CA ASN A 378 3.59 -4.18 -9.46
C ASN A 378 4.50 -5.20 -10.16
N GLY A 379 3.94 -6.10 -10.96
CA GLY A 379 4.66 -7.23 -11.58
C GLY A 379 5.19 -6.97 -12.99
N ARG A 380 5.07 -5.75 -13.54
CA ARG A 380 5.43 -5.44 -14.93
C ARG A 380 6.80 -4.78 -15.03
N LYS A 381 7.52 -5.08 -16.13
CA LYS A 381 8.81 -4.45 -16.42
C LYS A 381 8.68 -2.98 -16.80
N GLN A 382 7.60 -2.64 -17.50
CA GLN A 382 7.25 -1.28 -17.88
C GLN A 382 6.53 -0.59 -16.71
N SER A 383 7.25 -0.34 -15.61
CA SER A 383 6.74 0.31 -14.40
C SER A 383 7.68 1.43 -13.99
N VAL A 384 7.11 2.57 -13.60
CA VAL A 384 7.83 3.74 -13.08
C VAL A 384 7.96 3.66 -11.55
N GLY A 385 7.00 3.00 -10.89
CA GLY A 385 6.88 2.95 -9.45
C GLY A 385 6.79 1.55 -8.85
N SER A 386 6.11 1.46 -7.71
CA SER A 386 5.79 0.19 -7.05
C SER A 386 4.52 -0.42 -7.63
N TYR A 387 3.44 0.36 -7.61
CA TYR A 387 2.18 0.05 -8.29
C TYR A 387 1.90 1.14 -9.29
N ASP A 388 1.87 0.76 -10.55
CA ASP A 388 1.51 1.65 -11.64
C ASP A 388 0.11 1.34 -12.16
N ILE A 389 -0.55 2.36 -12.71
CA ILE A 389 -1.82 2.26 -13.42
C ILE A 389 -1.57 1.85 -14.86
N TYR A 390 -2.29 0.83 -15.31
CA TYR A 390 -2.31 0.34 -16.68
C TYR A 390 -3.73 0.38 -17.23
N TYR A 391 -3.85 0.46 -18.56
CA TYR A 391 -5.13 0.30 -19.22
C TYR A 391 -5.04 -0.64 -20.41
N CYS A 392 -6.18 -1.26 -20.72
CA CYS A 392 -6.40 -2.07 -21.92
C CYS A 392 -7.61 -1.53 -22.66
N THR A 393 -7.55 -1.54 -23.98
CA THR A 393 -8.68 -1.29 -24.87
C THR A 393 -9.24 -2.58 -25.42
N GLY A 394 -10.50 -2.59 -25.83
CA GLY A 394 -11.15 -3.78 -26.38
C GLY A 394 -12.55 -3.98 -25.84
N GLY A 395 -12.88 -5.15 -25.34
CA GLY A 395 -14.17 -5.38 -24.70
C GLY A 395 -14.32 -6.82 -24.21
N HIS A 396 -14.90 -6.93 -23.04
CA HIS A 396 -15.35 -8.13 -22.36
C HIS A 396 -14.32 -9.27 -22.27
N GLU A 397 -14.02 -9.94 -23.36
CA GLU A 397 -13.15 -11.12 -23.39
C GLU A 397 -11.86 -10.90 -24.19
N ASN A 398 -11.80 -9.83 -24.99
CA ASN A 398 -10.70 -9.54 -25.89
C ASN A 398 -10.09 -8.18 -25.56
N TRP A 399 -9.11 -8.18 -24.69
CA TRP A 399 -8.39 -6.98 -24.28
C TRP A 399 -7.07 -6.86 -25.05
N SER A 400 -6.66 -5.63 -25.37
CA SER A 400 -5.33 -5.35 -25.87
C SER A 400 -4.27 -5.70 -24.82
N SER A 401 -3.01 -5.80 -25.22
CA SER A 401 -1.90 -5.77 -24.27
C SER A 401 -1.96 -4.51 -23.41
N PRO A 402 -1.67 -4.60 -22.10
CA PRO A 402 -1.72 -3.46 -21.19
C PRO A 402 -0.71 -2.38 -21.54
N VAL A 403 -1.15 -1.15 -21.45
CA VAL A 403 -0.32 0.07 -21.65
C VAL A 403 -0.17 0.76 -20.31
N ASN A 404 1.08 1.10 -19.91
CA ASN A 404 1.34 1.98 -18.78
C ASN A 404 0.78 3.36 -19.10
N ILE A 405 0.01 3.96 -18.19
CA ILE A 405 -0.62 5.28 -18.46
C ILE A 405 0.40 6.43 -18.52
N GLY A 406 1.62 6.19 -18.05
CA GLY A 406 2.77 7.08 -18.17
C GLY A 406 2.91 8.14 -17.10
N ASN A 407 4.04 8.84 -17.16
CA ASN A 407 4.35 10.01 -16.35
C ASN A 407 3.56 11.25 -16.87
N PRO A 408 2.98 12.11 -16.02
CA PRO A 408 3.15 12.19 -14.57
C PRO A 408 2.10 11.41 -13.73
N ILE A 409 1.19 10.65 -14.36
CA ILE A 409 0.15 9.92 -13.61
C ILE A 409 0.80 8.81 -12.80
N ASN A 410 1.62 7.98 -13.44
CA ASN A 410 2.47 7.04 -12.75
C ASN A 410 3.78 7.71 -12.33
N THR A 411 4.19 7.49 -11.08
CA THR A 411 5.37 8.09 -10.47
C THR A 411 6.28 7.01 -9.86
N THR A 412 7.41 7.40 -9.29
CA THR A 412 8.23 6.45 -8.51
C THR A 412 7.57 6.01 -7.20
N MET A 413 6.38 6.52 -6.89
CA MET A 413 5.65 6.21 -5.66
C MET A 413 4.64 5.05 -5.85
N GLU A 414 3.41 5.23 -5.42
CA GLU A 414 2.39 4.17 -5.45
C GLU A 414 1.02 4.74 -5.85
N GLU A 415 0.58 4.42 -7.05
CA GLU A 415 -0.76 4.71 -7.53
C GLU A 415 -1.61 3.44 -7.37
N LYS A 416 -2.47 3.42 -6.33
CA LYS A 416 -3.12 2.19 -5.86
C LYS A 416 -4.48 1.93 -6.46
N THR A 417 -5.25 2.99 -6.73
CA THR A 417 -6.65 2.87 -7.15
C THR A 417 -7.02 3.98 -8.12
N ILE A 418 -7.91 3.68 -9.06
CA ILE A 418 -8.38 4.62 -10.07
C ILE A 418 -9.86 4.41 -10.39
N CYS A 419 -10.57 5.50 -10.66
CA CYS A 419 -11.80 5.50 -11.44
C CYS A 419 -11.80 6.66 -12.43
N ILE A 420 -12.52 6.50 -13.55
CA ILE A 420 -12.59 7.49 -14.63
C ILE A 420 -14.03 8.00 -14.76
N SER A 421 -14.17 9.29 -15.01
CA SER A 421 -15.47 9.89 -15.33
C SER A 421 -16.06 9.31 -16.63
N LYS A 422 -17.39 9.29 -16.73
CA LYS A 422 -18.10 8.68 -17.88
C LYS A 422 -17.72 9.30 -19.24
N ASP A 423 -17.29 10.55 -19.28
CA ASP A 423 -16.82 11.24 -20.48
C ASP A 423 -15.35 10.94 -20.81
N GLY A 424 -14.63 10.23 -19.94
CA GLY A 424 -13.23 9.84 -20.14
C GLY A 424 -12.22 10.95 -19.91
N ASN A 425 -12.64 12.13 -19.45
CA ASN A 425 -11.76 13.31 -19.36
C ASN A 425 -11.11 13.48 -17.99
N THR A 426 -11.68 12.89 -16.95
CA THR A 426 -11.20 13.05 -15.57
C THR A 426 -10.94 11.70 -14.92
N ALA A 427 -9.74 11.52 -14.38
CA ALA A 427 -9.41 10.40 -13.50
C ALA A 427 -9.46 10.86 -12.03
N TYR A 428 -9.93 9.98 -11.16
CA TYR A 428 -9.78 10.08 -9.71
C TYR A 428 -8.88 8.96 -9.28
N VAL A 429 -7.76 9.31 -8.64
CA VAL A 429 -6.72 8.36 -8.24
C VAL A 429 -6.55 8.42 -6.72
N GLY A 430 -6.45 7.27 -6.08
CA GLY A 430 -6.02 7.14 -4.70
C GLY A 430 -4.61 6.59 -4.67
N GLY A 431 -3.68 7.36 -4.14
CA GLY A 431 -2.27 7.01 -4.14
C GLY A 431 -1.43 7.93 -3.27
N TYR A 432 -0.12 7.71 -3.31
CA TYR A 432 0.86 8.57 -2.67
C TYR A 432 1.70 9.25 -3.76
N TYR A 433 1.63 10.57 -3.82
CA TYR A 433 2.49 11.39 -4.66
C TYR A 433 3.53 12.10 -3.78
N ASP A 434 4.70 12.45 -4.33
CA ASP A 434 5.79 13.11 -3.58
C ASP A 434 5.59 14.61 -3.37
N PHE A 435 4.46 15.13 -3.83
CA PHE A 435 4.08 16.53 -3.69
C PHE A 435 2.67 16.64 -3.07
N ASP A 436 2.47 17.65 -2.27
CA ASP A 436 1.16 18.09 -1.75
C ASP A 436 0.31 17.01 -1.06
N ASN A 437 0.96 16.00 -0.46
CA ASN A 437 0.31 14.90 0.23
C ASN A 437 -0.03 15.29 1.66
N MET A 438 -1.27 15.01 2.11
CA MET A 438 -1.77 15.40 3.43
C MET A 438 -1.65 14.30 4.48
N GLY A 439 -1.73 13.06 4.05
CA GLY A 439 -1.75 11.88 4.90
C GLY A 439 -0.82 10.78 4.43
N ASP A 440 -1.31 9.54 4.46
CA ASP A 440 -0.64 8.36 3.91
C ASP A 440 -0.93 8.28 2.41
N ALA A 441 -2.10 7.82 1.99
CA ALA A 441 -2.57 7.95 0.61
C ALA A 441 -3.65 9.04 0.54
N ASP A 442 -3.63 9.84 -0.53
CA ASP A 442 -4.61 10.89 -0.80
C ASP A 442 -5.38 10.63 -2.08
N LEU A 443 -6.53 11.29 -2.23
CA LEU A 443 -7.30 11.37 -3.46
C LEU A 443 -6.81 12.54 -4.31
N TYR A 444 -6.62 12.23 -5.60
CA TYR A 444 -6.22 13.20 -6.62
C TYR A 444 -7.24 13.20 -7.76
N GLN A 445 -7.50 14.39 -8.29
CA GLN A 445 -8.25 14.58 -9.54
C GLN A 445 -7.26 14.92 -10.62
N ILE A 446 -7.35 14.22 -11.76
CA ILE A 446 -6.40 14.34 -12.86
C ILE A 446 -7.17 14.64 -14.14
N ASP A 447 -6.81 15.70 -14.84
CA ASP A 447 -7.27 15.94 -16.21
C ASP A 447 -6.49 15.04 -17.16
N ILE A 448 -7.19 14.09 -17.78
CA ILE A 448 -6.65 13.13 -18.74
C ILE A 448 -7.25 13.30 -20.14
N SER A 449 -7.88 14.43 -20.40
CA SER A 449 -8.56 14.70 -21.68
C SER A 449 -7.60 14.67 -22.88
N SER A 450 -6.33 15.03 -22.67
CA SER A 450 -5.27 14.94 -23.69
C SER A 450 -4.94 13.51 -24.13
N LEU A 451 -5.19 12.50 -23.28
CA LEU A 451 -4.93 11.10 -23.62
C LEU A 451 -5.94 10.51 -24.62
N GLN A 452 -7.09 11.14 -24.80
CA GLN A 452 -8.15 10.74 -25.75
C GLN A 452 -8.50 9.24 -25.68
N LEU A 453 -8.53 8.67 -24.46
CA LEU A 453 -8.74 7.25 -24.22
C LEU A 453 -10.11 6.73 -24.69
N ILE A 454 -11.08 7.64 -24.81
CA ILE A 454 -12.42 7.35 -25.34
C ILE A 454 -12.59 8.14 -26.63
N SER A 455 -12.72 7.42 -27.74
CA SER A 455 -13.09 8.03 -29.03
C SER A 455 -14.51 8.62 -28.93
N LYS A 456 -14.65 9.89 -29.34
CA LYS A 456 -15.93 10.57 -29.41
C LYS A 456 -16.90 9.92 -30.39
#